data_e7abc1fe23a659c62101075866a812d3
#
_entry.id   e7abc1fe23a659c62101075866a812d3
#
_cell.length_a   1.000
_cell.length_b   1.000
_cell.length_c   1.000
_cell.angle_alpha   90.00
_cell.angle_beta   90.00
_cell.angle_gamma   90.00
#
_symmetry.space_group_name_H-M   'P 1'
#
loop_
_entity.id
_entity.type
_entity.pdbx_description
1 polymer ?
#
loop_
_entity_poly.entity_id
_entity_poly.type
_entity_poly.pdbx_seq_one_letter_code
_entity_poly.pdbx_strand_id
1 'polypeptide(L)' 'SNTAEYGDITTGPRIITPETKAEMKRVLADIQGGRFVKNFILDNRAGQPELKAARKAAAAHPIEETGAR' A
#
# COMPACT_ATOMS: atom_id res chain seq x y z
N SER A 1 4.05 17.50 -21.51
CA SER A 1 3.29 18.71 -21.89
C SER A 1 3.29 19.72 -20.77
N ASN A 2 3.03 20.95 -21.06
CA ASN A 2 2.96 22.01 -20.05
C ASN A 2 1.85 21.75 -19.02
N THR A 3 0.75 21.21 -19.45
CA THR A 3 -0.37 20.86 -18.58
C THR A 3 0.01 19.77 -17.57
N ALA A 4 0.67 18.73 -18.05
CA ALA A 4 1.12 17.63 -17.20
C ALA A 4 2.17 18.11 -16.19
N GLU A 5 3.12 18.91 -16.64
CA GLU A 5 4.15 19.47 -15.76
C GLU A 5 3.55 20.39 -14.69
N TYR A 6 2.63 21.27 -15.08
CA TYR A 6 1.94 22.15 -14.15
C TYR A 6 1.15 21.35 -13.10
N GLY A 7 0.46 20.29 -13.53
CA GLY A 7 -0.27 19.40 -12.63
C GLY A 7 0.65 18.70 -11.64
N ASP A 8 1.80 18.25 -12.09
CA ASP A 8 2.80 17.63 -11.22
C ASP A 8 3.27 18.61 -10.15
N ILE A 9 3.66 19.81 -10.55
CA ILE A 9 4.18 20.84 -9.63
C ILE A 9 3.14 21.27 -8.60
N THR A 10 1.90 21.47 -9.03
CA THR A 10 0.85 22.05 -8.17
C THR A 10 0.07 21.00 -7.38
N THR A 11 -0.07 19.80 -7.91
CA THR A 11 -0.93 18.76 -7.34
C THR A 11 -0.12 17.61 -6.70
N GLY A 12 1.03 17.28 -7.28
CA GLY A 12 1.90 16.24 -6.74
C GLY A 12 2.21 16.40 -5.26
N PRO A 13 2.67 17.59 -4.80
CA PRO A 13 2.99 17.80 -3.38
C PRO A 13 1.80 17.74 -2.43
N ARG A 14 0.58 17.82 -2.94
CA ARG A 14 -0.62 17.66 -2.12
C ARG A 14 -0.89 16.20 -1.76
N ILE A 15 -0.39 15.29 -2.57
CA ILE A 15 -0.59 13.84 -2.43
C ILE A 15 0.67 13.20 -1.88
N ILE A 16 1.80 13.46 -2.52
CA ILE A 16 3.11 12.97 -2.08
C ILE A 16 3.72 14.03 -1.16
N THR A 17 3.39 13.95 0.10
CA THR A 17 3.78 14.91 1.15
C THR A 17 5.02 14.42 1.88
N PRO A 18 5.63 15.27 2.75
CA PRO A 18 6.69 14.83 3.65
C PRO A 18 6.27 13.64 4.54
N GLU A 19 5.00 13.55 4.92
CA GLU A 19 4.48 12.42 5.68
C GLU A 19 4.49 11.12 4.87
N THR A 20 4.18 11.20 3.59
CA THR A 20 4.27 10.05 2.68
C THR A 20 5.70 9.52 2.63
N LYS A 21 6.66 10.41 2.49
CA LYS A 21 8.08 10.06 2.48
C LYS A 21 8.53 9.44 3.79
N ALA A 22 8.08 9.99 4.92
CA ALA A 22 8.38 9.45 6.25
C ALA A 22 7.80 8.04 6.41
N GLU A 23 6.58 7.80 5.92
CA GLU A 23 5.97 6.48 5.96
C GLU A 23 6.73 5.47 5.10
N MET A 24 7.20 5.87 3.92
CA MET A 24 8.03 5.01 3.08
C MET A 24 9.31 4.58 3.79
N LYS A 25 9.93 5.49 4.55
CA LYS A 25 11.10 5.17 5.36
C LYS A 25 10.77 4.18 6.48
N ARG A 26 9.61 4.32 7.12
CA ARG A 26 9.16 3.39 8.15
C ARG A 26 8.92 1.99 7.58
N VAL A 27 8.30 1.91 6.42
CA VAL A 27 8.08 0.64 5.71
C VAL A 27 9.42 -0.02 5.39
N LEU A 28 10.38 0.74 4.88
CA LEU A 28 11.71 0.22 4.59
C LEU A 28 12.40 -0.31 5.85
N ALA A 29 12.30 0.43 6.96
CA ALA A 29 12.85 0.01 8.25
C ALA A 29 12.21 -1.29 8.75
N ASP A 30 10.90 -1.44 8.57
CA ASP A 30 10.19 -2.66 8.94
C ASP A 30 10.68 -3.87 8.12
N ILE A 31 10.97 -3.67 6.83
CA ILE A 31 11.50 -4.73 5.97
C ILE A 31 12.93 -5.09 6.40
N GLN A 32 13.79 -4.09 6.56
CA GLN A 32 15.19 -4.30 6.92
C GLN A 32 15.35 -4.87 8.33
N GLY A 33 14.48 -4.51 9.25
CA GLY A 33 14.49 -5.00 10.62
C GLY A 33 13.82 -6.35 10.82
N GLY A 34 13.23 -6.93 9.77
CA GLY A 34 12.58 -8.24 9.81
C GLY A 34 11.16 -8.22 10.34
N ARG A 35 10.58 -7.06 10.61
CA ARG A 35 9.21 -6.96 11.13
C ARG A 35 8.18 -7.48 10.13
N PHE A 36 8.36 -7.16 8.87
CA PHE A 36 7.48 -7.64 7.80
C PHE A 36 7.50 -9.17 7.73
N VAL A 37 8.69 -9.77 7.71
CA VAL A 37 8.86 -11.23 7.63
C VAL A 37 8.28 -11.90 8.87
N LYS A 38 8.53 -11.34 10.04
CA LYS A 38 7.98 -11.86 11.29
C LYS A 38 6.45 -11.90 11.25
N ASN A 39 5.83 -10.82 10.85
CA ASN A 39 4.36 -10.73 10.78
C ASN A 39 3.80 -11.73 9.75
N PHE A 40 4.45 -11.85 8.60
CA PHE A 40 4.06 -12.80 7.57
C PHE A 40 4.12 -14.25 8.09
N ILE A 41 5.21 -14.61 8.76
CA ILE A 41 5.37 -15.97 9.29
C ILE A 41 4.35 -16.27 10.39
N LEU A 42 4.11 -15.32 11.30
CA LEU A 42 3.11 -15.49 12.35
C LEU A 42 1.72 -15.67 11.79
N ASP A 43 1.34 -14.87 10.79
CA ASP A 43 0.07 -15.01 10.11
C ASP A 43 -0.07 -16.38 9.44
N ASN A 44 0.98 -16.81 8.74
CA ASN A 44 1.00 -18.10 8.08
C ASN A 44 0.83 -19.26 9.05
N ARG A 45 1.51 -19.24 10.20
CA ARG A 45 1.40 -20.25 11.26
C ARG A 45 0.01 -20.30 11.88
N ALA A 46 -0.68 -19.18 11.96
CA ALA A 46 -2.03 -19.08 12.51
C ALA A 46 -3.12 -19.50 11.50
N GLY A 47 -2.77 -19.88 10.29
CA GLY A 47 -3.71 -20.26 9.23
C GLY A 47 -4.06 -19.11 8.29
N GLN A 48 -3.26 -18.07 8.26
CA GLN A 48 -3.40 -16.91 7.37
C GLN A 48 -4.68 -16.09 7.60
N PRO A 49 -5.09 -15.81 8.86
CA PRO A 49 -6.29 -15.03 9.09
C PRO A 49 -6.22 -13.63 8.50
N GLU A 50 -5.07 -12.96 8.63
CA GLU A 50 -4.86 -11.62 8.12
C GLU A 50 -4.86 -11.60 6.58
N LEU A 51 -4.11 -12.52 5.96
CA LEU A 51 -4.05 -12.62 4.51
C LEU A 51 -5.41 -12.95 3.90
N LYS A 52 -6.14 -13.89 4.49
CA LYS A 52 -7.47 -14.29 4.02
C LYS A 52 -8.48 -13.15 4.16
N ALA A 53 -8.44 -12.42 5.27
CA ALA A 53 -9.29 -11.26 5.48
C ALA A 53 -9.01 -10.16 4.45
N ALA A 54 -7.73 -9.89 4.19
CA ALA A 54 -7.32 -8.89 3.21
C ALA A 54 -7.76 -9.29 1.79
N ARG A 55 -7.62 -10.56 1.42
CA ARG A 55 -8.07 -11.07 0.12
C ARG A 55 -9.58 -10.92 -0.04
N LYS A 56 -10.34 -11.23 1.01
CA LYS A 56 -11.80 -11.10 1.00
C LYS A 56 -12.22 -9.65 0.82
N ALA A 57 -11.59 -8.73 1.56
CA ALA A 57 -11.87 -7.30 1.45
C ALA A 57 -11.52 -6.77 0.06
N ALA A 58 -10.38 -7.18 -0.51
CA ALA A 58 -9.97 -6.77 -1.84
C ALA A 58 -10.94 -7.28 -2.91
N ALA A 59 -11.36 -8.54 -2.81
CA ALA A 59 -12.31 -9.13 -3.77
C ALA A 59 -13.68 -8.44 -3.72
N ALA A 60 -14.08 -7.91 -2.58
CA ALA A 60 -15.34 -7.19 -2.39
C ALA A 60 -15.25 -5.71 -2.82
N HIS A 61 -14.06 -5.21 -3.14
CA HIS A 61 -13.89 -3.81 -3.52
C HIS A 61 -14.55 -3.53 -4.87
N PRO A 62 -15.26 -2.38 -5.02
CA PRO A 62 -15.95 -2.04 -6.29
C PRO A 62 -15.03 -2.01 -7.52
N ILE A 63 -13.74 -1.78 -7.34
CA ILE A 63 -12.77 -1.76 -8.45
C ILE A 63 -12.67 -3.11 -9.16
N GLU A 64 -12.92 -4.21 -8.47
CA GLU A 64 -12.88 -5.54 -9.07
C GLU A 64 -13.98 -5.71 -10.12
N GLU A 65 -15.17 -5.21 -9.82
CA GLU A 65 -16.27 -5.20 -10.80
C GLU A 65 -15.93 -4.33 -11.99
N THR A 66 -15.34 -3.17 -11.77
CA THR A 66 -14.91 -2.26 -12.83
C THR A 66 -13.82 -2.91 -13.70
N GLY A 67 -12.85 -3.58 -13.09
CA GLY A 67 -11.79 -4.27 -13.82
C GLY A 67 -12.27 -5.46 -14.66
N ALA A 68 -13.37 -6.09 -14.24
CA ALA A 68 -13.94 -7.23 -14.96
C ALA A 68 -14.72 -6.83 -16.22
N ARG A 69 -15.04 -5.55 -16.34
CA ARG A 69 -15.75 -5.02 -17.51
C ARG A 69 -14.77 -4.69 -18.63
#